data_d3fbe6808602b478350042002791d29c
#
_entry.id   d3fbe6808602b478350042002791d29c
#
_cell.length_a   1.000
_cell.length_b   1.000
_cell.length_c   1.000
_cell.angle_alpha   90.00
_cell.angle_beta   90.00
_cell.angle_gamma   90.00
#
_symmetry.space_group_name_H-M   'P 1'
#
loop_
_entity.id
_entity.type
_entity.pdbx_description
1 polymer ?
#
loop_
_entity_poly.entity_id
_entity_poly.type
_entity_poly.pdbx_seq_one_letter_code
_entity_poly.pdbx_strand_id
1 'polypeptide(L)'
;MTLPDIKTSLPGPKAKALIERDAAVVSPSYTRGYPLVIKRASGASVEDVDGNMFLDCAAGIAVNSTGHSHPDVVRAIIDQAQRFLHMSGTDFYYDVQVRLAEELAALVPIDGGARSFFANSGTEAVEACIKLARYATGRPNIIAFFGGFHGRTLGSLALTASKPVQRRGFGPFMPGVFHAPYADCYRCPVGLKPDNCAAECLDFIEHQLFMHLMTPEEVAAVVIEPIQG
;
A
#
# COMPACT_ATOMS: atom_id res chain seq x y z
N MET A 1 -10.69 21.58 23.38
CA MET A 1 -9.52 20.84 23.90
C MET A 1 -8.38 21.11 22.93
N THR A 2 -7.26 21.62 23.43
CA THR A 2 -6.06 21.81 22.60
C THR A 2 -5.33 20.47 22.48
N LEU A 3 -4.95 20.06 21.28
CA LEU A 3 -4.15 18.85 21.02
C LEU A 3 -2.71 19.27 20.67
N PRO A 4 -1.73 18.48 21.11
CA PRO A 4 -1.80 17.31 21.98
C PRO A 4 -2.03 17.68 23.47
N ASP A 5 -2.63 16.73 24.26
CA ASP A 5 -2.77 16.84 25.71
C ASP A 5 -2.11 15.62 26.38
N ILE A 6 -0.88 15.79 26.84
CA ILE A 6 -0.03 14.72 27.37
C ILE A 6 -0.04 14.77 28.89
N LYS A 7 -0.56 13.73 29.53
CA LYS A 7 -0.76 13.61 30.98
C LYS A 7 0.28 12.77 31.69
N THR A 8 0.97 11.90 30.96
CA THR A 8 1.98 10.98 31.49
C THR A 8 3.27 11.06 30.71
N SER A 9 4.35 10.47 31.21
CA SER A 9 5.50 10.14 30.37
C SER A 9 5.10 9.16 29.26
N LEU A 10 5.80 9.16 28.13
CA LEU A 10 5.55 8.26 27.02
C LEU A 10 6.64 7.19 26.92
N PRO A 11 6.28 5.91 26.88
CA PRO A 11 4.95 5.34 27.14
C PRO A 11 4.53 5.46 28.61
N GLY A 12 3.23 5.62 28.86
CA GLY A 12 2.66 5.61 30.21
C GLY A 12 2.65 4.20 30.82
N PRO A 13 2.27 4.05 32.10
CA PRO A 13 2.38 2.78 32.82
C PRO A 13 1.52 1.66 32.20
N LYS A 14 0.30 1.96 31.75
CA LYS A 14 -0.57 0.97 31.11
C LYS A 14 -0.04 0.59 29.71
N ALA A 15 0.48 1.56 28.98
CA ALA A 15 1.12 1.32 27.70
C ALA A 15 2.35 0.42 27.83
N LYS A 16 3.22 0.66 28.84
CA LYS A 16 4.38 -0.22 29.13
C LYS A 16 3.96 -1.66 29.37
N ALA A 17 2.99 -1.89 30.25
CA ALA A 17 2.50 -3.23 30.56
C ALA A 17 1.94 -3.96 29.32
N LEU A 18 1.26 -3.25 28.40
CA LEU A 18 0.76 -3.86 27.18
C LEU A 18 1.88 -4.15 26.18
N ILE A 19 2.86 -3.25 26.04
CA ILE A 19 4.04 -3.44 25.18
C ILE A 19 4.85 -4.66 25.62
N GLU A 20 5.03 -4.87 26.95
CA GLU A 20 5.69 -6.07 27.48
C GLU A 20 4.92 -7.36 27.11
N ARG A 21 3.60 -7.33 27.19
CA ARG A 21 2.76 -8.46 26.77
C ARG A 21 2.81 -8.68 25.25
N ASP A 22 2.80 -7.62 24.44
CA ASP A 22 2.96 -7.70 22.98
C ASP A 22 4.28 -8.36 22.63
N ALA A 23 5.38 -7.91 23.24
CA ALA A 23 6.71 -8.45 23.01
C ALA A 23 6.86 -9.94 23.36
N ALA A 24 6.04 -10.46 24.28
CA ALA A 24 6.07 -11.86 24.67
C ALA A 24 5.38 -12.80 23.68
N VAL A 25 4.41 -12.32 22.90
CA VAL A 25 3.54 -13.19 22.08
C VAL A 25 3.34 -12.73 20.65
N VAL A 26 3.68 -11.49 20.31
CA VAL A 26 3.55 -10.96 18.96
C VAL A 26 4.89 -11.01 18.23
N SER A 27 4.88 -11.40 16.97
CA SER A 27 6.09 -11.49 16.15
C SER A 27 6.87 -10.16 16.12
N PRO A 28 8.19 -10.16 16.33
CA PRO A 28 9.03 -8.97 16.22
C PRO A 28 9.15 -8.42 14.78
N SER A 29 8.57 -9.10 13.80
CA SER A 29 8.50 -8.59 12.42
C SER A 29 7.60 -7.37 12.26
N TYR A 30 6.73 -7.09 13.23
CA TYR A 30 5.99 -5.83 13.29
C TYR A 30 6.90 -4.73 13.86
N THR A 31 7.38 -3.83 13.01
CA THR A 31 8.21 -2.70 13.41
C THR A 31 7.36 -1.61 14.05
N ARG A 32 7.26 -1.61 15.40
CA ARG A 32 6.54 -0.57 16.14
C ARG A 32 7.38 0.71 16.15
N GLY A 33 7.00 1.72 15.38
CA GLY A 33 7.72 3.00 15.32
C GLY A 33 7.50 3.90 16.54
N TYR A 34 6.38 3.71 17.24
CA TYR A 34 5.99 4.54 18.39
C TYR A 34 5.50 3.69 19.53
N PRO A 35 5.92 3.99 20.78
CA PRO A 35 5.47 3.26 21.96
C PRO A 35 4.09 3.75 22.43
N LEU A 36 3.14 3.83 21.49
CA LEU A 36 1.79 4.33 21.71
C LEU A 36 0.80 3.18 21.64
N VAL A 37 -0.04 3.05 22.68
CA VAL A 37 -1.08 2.04 22.75
C VAL A 37 -2.43 2.72 22.63
N ILE A 38 -3.07 2.57 21.49
CA ILE A 38 -4.33 3.22 21.16
C ILE A 38 -5.48 2.62 21.96
N LYS A 39 -6.30 3.46 22.58
CA LYS A 39 -7.53 3.09 23.25
C LYS A 39 -8.75 3.38 22.40
N ARG A 40 -8.82 4.59 21.84
CA ARG A 40 -9.90 5.03 20.94
C ARG A 40 -9.43 6.20 20.07
N ALA A 41 -10.14 6.43 18.99
CA ALA A 41 -9.88 7.55 18.12
C ALA A 41 -11.18 8.07 17.48
N SER A 42 -11.25 9.37 17.17
CA SER A 42 -12.37 10.00 16.49
C SER A 42 -11.90 11.20 15.69
N GLY A 43 -12.29 11.29 14.42
CA GLY A 43 -11.78 12.31 13.51
C GLY A 43 -10.25 12.21 13.41
N ALA A 44 -9.55 13.29 13.73
CA ALA A 44 -8.08 13.32 13.79
C ALA A 44 -7.53 13.20 15.23
N SER A 45 -8.37 12.87 16.23
CA SER A 45 -7.95 12.77 17.63
C SER A 45 -7.79 11.33 18.04
N VAL A 46 -6.69 11.02 18.73
CA VAL A 46 -6.35 9.68 19.23
C VAL A 46 -6.10 9.73 20.73
N GLU A 47 -6.77 8.88 21.50
CA GLU A 47 -6.54 8.67 22.93
C GLU A 47 -5.77 7.37 23.15
N ASP A 48 -4.69 7.43 23.93
CA ASP A 48 -3.99 6.25 24.37
C ASP A 48 -4.62 5.62 25.62
N VAL A 49 -4.10 4.46 26.04
CA VAL A 49 -4.60 3.73 27.22
C VAL A 49 -4.32 4.43 28.54
N ASP A 50 -3.40 5.38 28.56
CA ASP A 50 -3.03 6.19 29.73
C ASP A 50 -3.78 7.53 29.78
N GLY A 51 -4.62 7.83 28.76
CA GLY A 51 -5.45 9.01 28.68
C GLY A 51 -4.76 10.23 28.05
N ASN A 52 -3.58 10.03 27.43
CA ASN A 52 -2.97 11.07 26.62
C ASN A 52 -3.73 11.25 25.32
N MET A 53 -3.81 12.49 24.83
CA MET A 53 -4.50 12.84 23.60
C MET A 53 -3.51 13.33 22.56
N PHE A 54 -3.61 12.81 21.35
CA PHE A 54 -2.75 13.12 20.22
C PHE A 54 -3.54 13.61 19.02
N LEU A 55 -2.88 14.37 18.18
CA LEU A 55 -3.36 14.66 16.82
C LEU A 55 -2.75 13.62 15.87
N ASP A 56 -3.61 12.89 15.16
CA ASP A 56 -3.17 11.96 14.12
C ASP A 56 -2.99 12.70 12.79
N CYS A 57 -1.73 12.83 12.37
CA CYS A 57 -1.35 13.38 11.06
C CYS A 57 -1.00 12.29 10.04
N ALA A 58 -1.15 11.01 10.40
CA ALA A 58 -0.77 9.87 9.57
C ALA A 58 -1.98 9.09 9.02
N ALA A 59 -3.16 9.29 9.61
CA ALA A 59 -4.42 8.61 9.24
C ALA A 59 -4.27 7.07 9.11
N GLY A 60 -3.47 6.45 9.99
CA GLY A 60 -3.20 5.01 9.92
C GLY A 60 -2.40 4.59 8.67
N ILE A 61 -1.46 5.42 8.22
CA ILE A 61 -0.74 5.33 6.95
C ILE A 61 -1.73 5.51 5.78
N ALA A 62 -2.43 6.66 5.80
CA ALA A 62 -3.38 7.13 4.79
C ALA A 62 -4.61 6.20 4.54
N VAL A 63 -4.97 5.36 5.52
CA VAL A 63 -6.13 4.46 5.42
C VAL A 63 -7.43 5.14 5.86
N ASN A 64 -7.38 5.92 6.95
CA ASN A 64 -8.55 6.55 7.55
C ASN A 64 -8.86 7.93 6.93
N SER A 65 -9.05 7.99 5.61
CA SER A 65 -9.25 9.24 4.86
C SER A 65 -10.47 10.05 5.31
N THR A 66 -11.50 9.39 5.88
CA THR A 66 -12.71 10.02 6.42
C THR A 66 -12.56 10.44 7.89
N GLY A 67 -11.39 10.18 8.50
CA GLY A 67 -11.16 10.28 9.93
C GLY A 67 -11.54 9.01 10.70
N HIS A 68 -10.99 8.87 11.89
CA HIS A 68 -11.28 7.72 12.77
C HIS A 68 -12.74 7.68 13.17
N SER A 69 -13.33 6.49 13.15
CA SER A 69 -14.69 6.22 13.61
C SER A 69 -15.76 7.13 12.98
N HIS A 70 -15.64 7.38 11.66
CA HIS A 70 -16.63 8.18 10.94
C HIS A 70 -18.02 7.56 11.11
N PRO A 71 -19.05 8.33 11.56
CA PRO A 71 -20.35 7.75 11.96
C PRO A 71 -21.05 6.98 10.84
N ASP A 72 -20.97 7.45 9.60
CA ASP A 72 -21.61 6.76 8.47
C ASP A 72 -20.90 5.46 8.12
N VAL A 73 -19.56 5.43 8.18
CA VAL A 73 -18.78 4.21 7.96
C VAL A 73 -19.05 3.17 9.05
N VAL A 74 -19.08 3.62 10.33
CA VAL A 74 -19.40 2.74 11.46
C VAL A 74 -20.81 2.17 11.32
N ARG A 75 -21.79 2.98 10.97
CA ARG A 75 -23.18 2.55 10.76
C ARG A 75 -23.28 1.52 9.65
N ALA A 76 -22.64 1.77 8.48
CA ALA A 76 -22.64 0.82 7.37
C ALA A 76 -22.01 -0.53 7.74
N ILE A 77 -20.93 -0.53 8.55
CA ILE A 77 -20.32 -1.76 9.05
C ILE A 77 -21.27 -2.52 9.97
N ILE A 78 -21.94 -1.83 10.92
CA ILE A 78 -22.88 -2.43 11.85
C ILE A 78 -24.08 -3.02 11.09
N ASP A 79 -24.66 -2.28 10.17
CA ASP A 79 -25.81 -2.69 9.37
C ASP A 79 -25.47 -3.96 8.53
N GLN A 80 -24.29 -4.00 7.93
CA GLN A 80 -23.85 -5.16 7.18
C GLN A 80 -23.52 -6.35 8.08
N ALA A 81 -22.86 -6.12 9.23
CA ALA A 81 -22.52 -7.18 10.17
C ALA A 81 -23.75 -7.87 10.76
N GLN A 82 -24.86 -7.17 10.92
CA GLN A 82 -26.15 -7.73 11.37
C GLN A 82 -26.82 -8.59 10.31
N ARG A 83 -26.49 -8.39 9.03
CA ARG A 83 -27.04 -9.22 7.93
C ARG A 83 -26.25 -10.49 7.74
N PHE A 84 -24.95 -10.38 7.48
CA PHE A 84 -23.97 -11.48 7.45
C PHE A 84 -22.54 -10.90 7.43
N LEU A 85 -21.60 -11.68 7.96
CA LEU A 85 -20.19 -11.31 8.02
C LEU A 85 -19.41 -11.77 6.80
N HIS A 86 -19.64 -13.01 6.36
CA HIS A 86 -18.91 -13.62 5.26
C HIS A 86 -19.73 -14.68 4.54
N MET A 87 -19.52 -14.76 3.25
CA MET A 87 -19.92 -15.85 2.37
C MET A 87 -18.85 -15.92 1.25
N SER A 88 -18.58 -17.12 0.72
CA SER A 88 -17.60 -17.29 -0.35
C SER A 88 -17.99 -16.50 -1.61
N GLY A 89 -17.23 -15.49 -1.96
CA GLY A 89 -17.47 -14.66 -3.16
C GLY A 89 -17.14 -15.37 -4.47
N THR A 90 -16.50 -16.56 -4.42
CA THR A 90 -16.31 -17.43 -5.58
C THR A 90 -17.56 -18.26 -5.90
N ASP A 91 -18.41 -18.48 -4.91
CA ASP A 91 -19.59 -19.35 -5.04
C ASP A 91 -20.91 -18.58 -4.97
N PHE A 92 -20.93 -17.39 -4.36
CA PHE A 92 -22.15 -16.64 -4.10
C PHE A 92 -22.00 -15.16 -4.47
N TYR A 93 -23.11 -14.52 -4.77
CA TYR A 93 -23.17 -13.09 -5.12
C TYR A 93 -23.60 -12.25 -3.92
N TYR A 94 -23.07 -11.01 -3.81
CA TYR A 94 -23.47 -10.02 -2.81
C TYR A 94 -23.79 -8.68 -3.46
N ASP A 95 -24.87 -8.08 -3.05
CA ASP A 95 -25.26 -6.75 -3.50
C ASP A 95 -24.18 -5.69 -3.22
N VAL A 96 -23.60 -5.66 -2.01
CA VAL A 96 -22.60 -4.66 -1.62
C VAL A 96 -21.31 -4.76 -2.45
N GLN A 97 -20.92 -5.96 -2.88
CA GLN A 97 -19.76 -6.16 -3.75
C GLN A 97 -20.03 -5.63 -5.16
N VAL A 98 -21.24 -5.93 -5.70
CA VAL A 98 -21.63 -5.46 -7.03
C VAL A 98 -21.72 -3.94 -7.06
N ARG A 99 -22.37 -3.32 -6.09
CA ARG A 99 -22.48 -1.86 -5.98
C ARG A 99 -21.11 -1.19 -5.90
N LEU A 100 -20.19 -1.72 -5.09
CA LEU A 100 -18.82 -1.18 -5.03
C LEU A 100 -18.11 -1.31 -6.39
N ALA A 101 -18.28 -2.42 -7.09
CA ALA A 101 -17.70 -2.62 -8.42
C ALA A 101 -18.27 -1.64 -9.46
N GLU A 102 -19.59 -1.35 -9.41
CA GLU A 102 -20.25 -0.36 -10.26
C GLU A 102 -19.71 1.05 -10.00
N GLU A 103 -19.60 1.47 -8.74
CA GLU A 103 -19.03 2.78 -8.38
C GLU A 103 -17.57 2.91 -8.83
N LEU A 104 -16.75 1.89 -8.61
CA LEU A 104 -15.36 1.89 -9.07
C LEU A 104 -15.27 1.95 -10.60
N ALA A 105 -16.11 1.19 -11.31
CA ALA A 105 -16.12 1.19 -12.77
C ALA A 105 -16.52 2.56 -13.37
N ALA A 106 -17.36 3.32 -12.65
CA ALA A 106 -17.74 4.67 -13.06
C ALA A 106 -16.63 5.72 -12.81
N LEU A 107 -15.73 5.47 -11.86
CA LEU A 107 -14.67 6.40 -11.48
C LEU A 107 -13.36 6.21 -12.25
N VAL A 108 -13.04 4.98 -12.68
CA VAL A 108 -11.78 4.70 -13.34
C VAL A 108 -11.81 5.09 -14.81
N PRO A 109 -10.78 5.77 -15.35
CA PRO A 109 -10.71 6.21 -16.73
C PRO A 109 -10.26 5.05 -17.65
N ILE A 110 -11.10 4.01 -17.79
CA ILE A 110 -10.83 2.84 -18.64
C ILE A 110 -11.89 2.78 -19.74
N ASP A 111 -11.45 2.92 -20.98
CA ASP A 111 -12.32 2.81 -22.14
C ASP A 111 -12.84 1.37 -22.31
N GLY A 112 -14.12 1.24 -22.72
CA GLY A 112 -14.74 -0.07 -22.94
C GLY A 112 -15.27 -0.77 -21.68
N GLY A 113 -15.21 -0.09 -20.53
CA GLY A 113 -15.69 -0.58 -19.24
C GLY A 113 -14.63 -1.28 -18.40
N ALA A 114 -14.82 -1.23 -17.09
CA ALA A 114 -13.92 -1.79 -16.11
C ALA A 114 -14.55 -2.95 -15.34
N ARG A 115 -13.72 -3.87 -14.85
CA ARG A 115 -14.11 -4.94 -13.93
C ARG A 115 -13.22 -4.91 -12.71
N SER A 116 -13.81 -5.05 -11.52
CA SER A 116 -13.08 -5.07 -10.26
C SER A 116 -12.75 -6.49 -9.82
N PHE A 117 -11.53 -6.68 -9.36
CA PHE A 117 -11.09 -7.87 -8.63
C PHE A 117 -10.81 -7.46 -7.19
N PHE A 118 -11.53 -8.05 -6.24
CA PHE A 118 -11.40 -7.74 -4.83
C PHE A 118 -10.46 -8.73 -4.13
N ALA A 119 -9.61 -8.21 -3.27
CA ALA A 119 -8.64 -8.95 -2.47
C ALA A 119 -8.63 -8.42 -1.01
N ASN A 120 -7.97 -9.13 -0.10
CA ASN A 120 -7.94 -8.76 1.32
C ASN A 120 -6.85 -7.72 1.63
N SER A 121 -5.93 -7.47 0.71
CA SER A 121 -4.81 -6.54 0.90
C SER A 121 -4.27 -6.01 -0.42
N GLY A 122 -3.56 -4.89 -0.36
CA GLY A 122 -2.87 -4.33 -1.53
C GLY A 122 -1.82 -5.28 -2.12
N THR A 123 -1.13 -6.06 -1.29
CA THR A 123 -0.16 -7.05 -1.79
C THR A 123 -0.83 -8.16 -2.60
N GLU A 124 -2.02 -8.64 -2.18
CA GLU A 124 -2.79 -9.62 -2.96
C GLU A 124 -3.31 -9.04 -4.27
N ALA A 125 -3.73 -7.77 -4.27
CA ALA A 125 -4.12 -7.08 -5.50
C ALA A 125 -2.94 -6.96 -6.47
N VAL A 126 -1.75 -6.64 -5.98
CA VAL A 126 -0.51 -6.60 -6.79
C VAL A 126 -0.16 -7.98 -7.34
N GLU A 127 -0.26 -9.05 -6.54
CA GLU A 127 -0.05 -10.42 -7.01
C GLU A 127 -1.05 -10.80 -8.14
N ALA A 128 -2.31 -10.37 -7.99
CA ALA A 128 -3.32 -10.56 -9.03
C ALA A 128 -2.97 -9.80 -10.31
N CYS A 129 -2.51 -8.55 -10.21
CA CYS A 129 -2.05 -7.74 -11.35
C CYS A 129 -0.85 -8.40 -12.07
N ILE A 130 0.14 -8.91 -11.33
CA ILE A 130 1.28 -9.64 -11.90
C ILE A 130 0.80 -10.85 -12.73
N LYS A 131 -0.07 -11.65 -12.13
CA LYS A 131 -0.63 -12.85 -12.79
C LYS A 131 -1.45 -12.48 -14.01
N LEU A 132 -2.32 -11.48 -13.90
CA LEU A 132 -3.15 -11.02 -14.99
C LEU A 132 -2.32 -10.50 -16.16
N ALA A 133 -1.33 -9.65 -15.89
CA ALA A 133 -0.46 -9.09 -16.91
C ALA A 133 0.27 -10.19 -17.70
N ARG A 134 0.89 -11.14 -16.99
CA ARG A 134 1.58 -12.27 -17.63
C ARG A 134 0.64 -13.20 -18.39
N TYR A 135 -0.53 -13.50 -17.84
CA TYR A 135 -1.50 -14.38 -18.47
C TYR A 135 -2.10 -13.76 -19.75
N ALA A 136 -2.49 -12.49 -19.67
CA ALA A 136 -3.13 -11.80 -20.78
C ALA A 136 -2.18 -11.51 -21.96
N THR A 137 -0.90 -11.25 -21.66
CA THR A 137 0.10 -10.89 -22.68
C THR A 137 0.95 -12.06 -23.16
N GLY A 138 1.08 -13.11 -22.36
CA GLY A 138 2.06 -14.20 -22.56
C GLY A 138 3.50 -13.76 -22.34
N ARG A 139 3.75 -12.56 -21.80
CA ARG A 139 5.08 -11.96 -21.66
C ARG A 139 5.61 -12.15 -20.24
N PRO A 140 6.93 -12.38 -20.05
CA PRO A 140 7.49 -12.73 -18.74
C PRO A 140 7.85 -11.53 -17.86
N ASN A 141 8.24 -10.39 -18.45
CA ASN A 141 8.93 -9.32 -17.74
C ASN A 141 8.01 -8.21 -17.25
N ILE A 142 8.37 -7.62 -16.13
CA ILE A 142 7.68 -6.48 -15.52
C ILE A 142 8.73 -5.43 -15.18
N ILE A 143 8.44 -4.17 -15.48
CA ILE A 143 9.26 -3.04 -15.08
C ILE A 143 8.61 -2.38 -13.86
N ALA A 144 9.39 -2.16 -12.81
CA ALA A 144 9.02 -1.41 -11.60
C ALA A 144 10.02 -0.26 -11.40
N PHE A 145 9.80 0.59 -10.40
CA PHE A 145 10.65 1.76 -10.18
C PHE A 145 11.34 1.73 -8.81
N PHE A 146 12.58 2.25 -8.75
CA PHE A 146 13.25 2.48 -7.48
C PHE A 146 12.43 3.42 -6.60
N GLY A 147 12.49 3.19 -5.28
CA GLY A 147 11.68 3.92 -4.31
C GLY A 147 10.25 3.36 -4.14
N GLY A 148 9.75 2.53 -5.06
CA GLY A 148 8.40 2.00 -5.05
C GLY A 148 8.15 0.95 -3.95
N PHE A 149 6.93 0.96 -3.38
CA PHE A 149 6.47 -0.05 -2.43
C PHE A 149 5.19 -0.71 -2.93
N HIS A 150 5.25 -2.01 -3.24
CA HIS A 150 4.15 -2.76 -3.84
C HIS A 150 3.64 -3.92 -2.97
N GLY A 151 4.25 -4.14 -1.83
CA GLY A 151 3.87 -5.19 -0.90
C GLY A 151 5.04 -6.02 -0.38
N ARG A 152 4.74 -7.06 0.41
CA ARG A 152 5.74 -7.90 1.09
C ARG A 152 5.52 -9.40 0.91
N THR A 153 4.58 -9.84 0.06
CA THR A 153 4.56 -11.21 -0.48
C THR A 153 5.67 -11.37 -1.53
N LEU A 154 6.10 -12.58 -1.84
CA LEU A 154 7.31 -12.79 -2.65
C LEU A 154 7.23 -12.15 -4.05
N GLY A 155 6.08 -12.19 -4.72
CA GLY A 155 5.90 -11.52 -6.02
C GLY A 155 5.87 -10.01 -5.89
N SER A 156 5.05 -9.46 -4.99
CA SER A 156 4.98 -8.01 -4.76
C SER A 156 6.29 -7.45 -4.20
N LEU A 157 7.02 -8.24 -3.38
CA LEU A 157 8.33 -7.88 -2.85
C LEU A 157 9.40 -7.80 -3.96
N ALA A 158 9.25 -8.59 -5.01
CA ALA A 158 10.12 -8.48 -6.18
C ALA A 158 10.01 -7.10 -6.85
N LEU A 159 8.81 -6.50 -6.88
CA LEU A 159 8.57 -5.15 -7.39
C LEU A 159 8.99 -4.04 -6.39
N THR A 160 8.93 -4.32 -5.09
CA THR A 160 9.24 -3.34 -4.04
C THR A 160 10.74 -3.02 -4.02
N ALA A 161 11.08 -1.74 -4.15
CA ALA A 161 12.45 -1.23 -4.10
C ALA A 161 12.57 0.06 -3.24
N SER A 162 11.68 0.23 -2.26
CA SER A 162 11.64 1.39 -1.37
C SER A 162 12.81 1.42 -0.39
N LYS A 163 13.07 0.31 0.32
CA LYS A 163 14.15 0.25 1.33
C LYS A 163 14.79 -1.14 1.36
N PRO A 164 16.14 -1.24 1.45
CA PRO A 164 16.84 -2.53 1.51
C PRO A 164 16.37 -3.44 2.65
N VAL A 165 16.01 -2.87 3.81
CA VAL A 165 15.53 -3.63 4.98
C VAL A 165 14.27 -4.45 4.70
N GLN A 166 13.45 -4.05 3.74
CA GLN A 166 12.23 -4.76 3.36
C GLN A 166 12.52 -6.01 2.51
N ARG A 167 13.68 -6.07 1.88
CA ARG A 167 14.10 -7.12 0.93
C ARG A 167 15.17 -8.06 1.47
N ARG A 168 15.99 -7.55 2.40
CA ARG A 168 17.17 -8.27 2.90
C ARG A 168 16.76 -9.60 3.56
N GLY A 169 17.35 -10.70 3.10
CA GLY A 169 17.14 -12.05 3.63
C GLY A 169 15.97 -12.83 3.00
N PHE A 170 15.22 -12.23 2.06
CA PHE A 170 14.06 -12.86 1.42
C PHE A 170 14.30 -13.32 -0.04
N GLY A 171 15.51 -13.14 -0.56
CA GLY A 171 15.84 -13.64 -1.89
C GLY A 171 16.02 -15.16 -1.94
N PRO A 172 15.94 -15.80 -3.16
CA PRO A 172 15.75 -15.15 -4.45
C PRO A 172 14.33 -14.65 -4.67
N PHE A 173 14.20 -13.50 -5.34
CA PHE A 173 12.90 -12.92 -5.68
C PHE A 173 12.31 -13.55 -6.94
N MET A 174 11.03 -13.26 -7.20
CA MET A 174 10.37 -13.64 -8.45
C MET A 174 11.18 -13.13 -9.66
N PRO A 175 11.52 -13.99 -10.64
CA PRO A 175 12.27 -13.59 -11.83
C PRO A 175 11.44 -12.72 -12.78
N GLY A 176 12.16 -12.03 -13.70
CA GLY A 176 11.54 -11.19 -14.72
C GLY A 176 11.05 -9.84 -14.20
N VAL A 177 11.61 -9.34 -13.10
CA VAL A 177 11.36 -7.99 -12.58
C VAL A 177 12.61 -7.15 -12.73
N PHE A 178 12.45 -6.00 -13.38
CA PHE A 178 13.50 -5.02 -13.62
C PHE A 178 13.11 -3.68 -13.04
N HIS A 179 14.08 -2.93 -12.51
CA HIS A 179 13.83 -1.65 -11.89
C HIS A 179 14.46 -0.53 -12.69
N ALA A 180 13.69 0.55 -12.87
CA ALA A 180 14.12 1.78 -13.51
C ALA A 180 14.09 2.95 -12.50
N PRO A 181 14.83 4.04 -12.75
CA PRO A 181 14.72 5.26 -11.96
C PRO A 181 13.29 5.84 -11.99
N TYR A 182 12.80 6.26 -10.81
CA TYR A 182 11.55 7.00 -10.71
C TYR A 182 11.77 8.48 -11.05
N ALA A 183 10.79 9.13 -11.65
CA ALA A 183 10.86 10.56 -11.99
C ALA A 183 10.70 11.41 -10.71
N ASP A 184 11.81 11.68 -10.02
CA ASP A 184 11.91 12.59 -8.86
C ASP A 184 12.61 13.88 -9.27
N CYS A 185 11.84 14.90 -9.67
CA CYS A 185 12.41 16.17 -10.12
C CYS A 185 13.09 16.95 -9.00
N TYR A 186 12.77 16.70 -7.72
CA TYR A 186 13.42 17.34 -6.58
C TYR A 186 14.82 16.75 -6.32
N ARG A 187 14.98 15.43 -6.55
CA ARG A 187 16.25 14.70 -6.44
C ARG A 187 16.50 13.88 -7.70
N CYS A 188 16.61 14.59 -8.82
CA CYS A 188 16.67 13.99 -10.14
C CYS A 188 17.74 12.89 -10.23
N PRO A 189 17.39 11.67 -10.60
CA PRO A 189 18.32 10.54 -10.66
C PRO A 189 19.40 10.69 -11.74
N VAL A 190 19.17 11.58 -12.73
CA VAL A 190 20.12 11.89 -13.82
C VAL A 190 20.73 13.29 -13.69
N GLY A 191 20.44 14.01 -12.58
CA GLY A 191 21.07 15.31 -12.27
C GLY A 191 20.56 16.50 -13.09
N LEU A 192 19.42 16.39 -13.75
CA LEU A 192 18.81 17.46 -14.53
C LEU A 192 17.88 18.33 -13.69
N LYS A 193 17.55 19.52 -14.22
CA LYS A 193 16.54 20.40 -13.64
C LYS A 193 15.24 20.32 -14.45
N PRO A 194 14.06 20.59 -13.85
CA PRO A 194 12.78 20.52 -14.56
C PRO A 194 12.74 21.34 -15.87
N ASP A 195 13.40 22.49 -15.88
CA ASP A 195 13.39 23.41 -17.02
C ASP A 195 14.17 22.91 -18.25
N ASN A 196 15.04 21.92 -18.06
CA ASN A 196 15.86 21.35 -19.13
C ASN A 196 15.79 19.81 -19.19
N CYS A 197 14.71 19.24 -18.69
CA CYS A 197 14.48 17.82 -18.66
C CYS A 197 13.33 17.44 -19.60
N ALA A 198 13.60 16.48 -20.50
CA ALA A 198 12.59 15.85 -21.36
C ALA A 198 12.22 14.44 -20.85
N ALA A 199 12.26 14.22 -19.52
CA ALA A 199 12.04 12.96 -18.84
C ALA A 199 13.14 11.89 -19.11
N GLU A 200 14.39 12.32 -19.20
CA GLU A 200 15.57 11.47 -19.49
C GLU A 200 15.77 10.33 -18.47
N CYS A 201 15.13 10.40 -17.29
CA CYS A 201 15.08 9.25 -16.38
C CYS A 201 14.37 8.03 -17.01
N LEU A 202 13.48 8.24 -17.98
CA LEU A 202 12.82 7.16 -18.74
C LEU A 202 13.72 6.58 -19.83
N ASP A 203 14.71 7.34 -20.32
CA ASP A 203 15.69 6.86 -21.30
C ASP A 203 16.49 5.67 -20.76
N PHE A 204 16.55 5.52 -19.43
CA PHE A 204 17.12 4.34 -18.80
C PHE A 204 16.41 3.05 -19.24
N ILE A 205 15.11 3.09 -19.43
CA ILE A 205 14.33 1.93 -19.89
C ILE A 205 14.75 1.58 -21.31
N GLU A 206 14.81 2.56 -22.21
CA GLU A 206 15.19 2.34 -23.61
C GLU A 206 16.65 1.97 -23.74
N HIS A 207 17.56 2.78 -23.18
CA HIS A 207 19.01 2.66 -23.38
C HIS A 207 19.70 1.64 -22.49
N GLN A 208 19.07 1.19 -21.39
CA GLN A 208 19.66 0.16 -20.53
C GLN A 208 18.87 -1.14 -20.56
N LEU A 209 17.56 -1.09 -20.37
CA LEU A 209 16.77 -2.31 -20.28
C LEU A 209 16.52 -2.91 -21.68
N PHE A 210 16.03 -2.11 -22.64
CA PHE A 210 15.67 -2.63 -23.96
C PHE A 210 16.87 -2.90 -24.87
N MET A 211 17.97 -2.14 -24.71
CA MET A 211 19.18 -2.40 -25.50
C MET A 211 20.01 -3.58 -25.00
N HIS A 212 19.87 -3.97 -23.71
CA HIS A 212 20.82 -4.91 -23.11
C HIS A 212 20.18 -6.14 -22.44
N LEU A 213 18.93 -6.07 -21.98
CA LEU A 213 18.36 -7.10 -21.11
C LEU A 213 17.09 -7.76 -21.63
N MET A 214 16.27 -7.06 -22.40
CA MET A 214 15.00 -7.58 -22.91
C MET A 214 14.51 -6.72 -24.08
N THR A 215 13.58 -7.26 -24.88
CA THR A 215 12.87 -6.44 -25.87
C THR A 215 11.57 -5.87 -25.30
N PRO A 216 11.03 -4.78 -25.86
CA PRO A 216 9.74 -4.22 -25.44
C PRO A 216 8.60 -5.25 -25.50
N GLU A 217 8.65 -6.17 -26.47
CA GLU A 217 7.66 -7.22 -26.68
C GLU A 217 7.65 -8.27 -25.55
N GLU A 218 8.70 -8.34 -24.75
CA GLU A 218 8.80 -9.24 -23.59
C GLU A 218 8.22 -8.61 -22.31
N VAL A 219 7.84 -7.34 -22.34
CA VAL A 219 7.30 -6.62 -21.17
C VAL A 219 5.79 -6.82 -21.05
N ALA A 220 5.35 -7.49 -20.00
CA ALA A 220 3.95 -7.71 -19.66
C ALA A 220 3.27 -6.47 -19.09
N ALA A 221 3.98 -5.73 -18.24
CA ALA A 221 3.47 -4.54 -17.55
C ALA A 221 4.57 -3.62 -17.06
N VAL A 222 4.21 -2.37 -16.88
CA VAL A 222 4.96 -1.38 -16.10
C VAL A 222 4.14 -1.08 -14.85
N VAL A 223 4.75 -1.19 -13.67
CA VAL A 223 4.11 -0.96 -12.37
C VAL A 223 4.72 0.26 -11.71
N ILE A 224 3.89 1.27 -11.50
CA ILE A 224 4.31 2.57 -10.98
C ILE A 224 3.32 3.06 -9.91
N GLU A 225 3.84 3.71 -8.87
CA GLU A 225 3.04 4.51 -7.95
C GLU A 225 2.89 5.91 -8.53
N PRO A 226 1.67 6.43 -8.69
CA PRO A 226 1.48 7.82 -9.14
C PRO A 226 2.13 8.83 -8.20
N ILE A 227 2.15 8.48 -6.90
CA ILE A 227 2.84 9.20 -5.82
C ILE A 227 3.51 8.16 -4.93
N GLN A 228 4.83 8.19 -4.83
CA GLN A 228 5.58 7.37 -3.87
C GLN A 228 5.42 7.94 -2.45
N GLY A 229 5.10 7.07 -1.49
CA GLY A 229 4.92 7.43 -0.09
C GLY A 229 6.22 7.64 0.71
#